data_f71ebe72654878b950b6a59cacec4b25
#
_entry.id   f71ebe72654878b950b6a59cacec4b25
#
_cell.length_a   1.000
_cell.length_b   1.000
_cell.length_c   1.000
_cell.angle_alpha   90.00
_cell.angle_beta   90.00
_cell.angle_gamma   90.00
#
_symmetry.space_group_name_H-M   'P 1'
#
loop_
_entity.id
_entity.type
_entity.pdbx_description
1 polymer ?
#
loop_
_entity_poly.entity_id
_entity_poly.type
_entity_poly.pdbx_seq_one_letter_code
_entity_poly.pdbx_strand_id
1 'polypeptide(L)'
;MIQTKEDLKYYLEEDAKANKEPYSGLKQKIKWYINPRLRFTRNLRFYEYYSNQPRTLWNRAMSLWHYYIHKKLSYKLGYTIRINTFGPGMFIGHYGTIIVSAKARIGRNCRIQTCVNIGSFDGKSATIGDNVNIGPGVKIVKSVTIGNNVQIGANAVVNRDIPDNCIVAGVPAKIIKRLNPETNQWERV
;
A
#
# COMPACT_ATOMS: atom_id res chain seq x y z
N MET A 1 -8.44 -6.47 7.43
CA MET A 1 -9.48 -6.20 6.38
C MET A 1 -10.57 -5.33 7.00
N ILE A 2 -11.17 -4.45 6.24
CA ILE A 2 -12.25 -3.57 6.70
C ILE A 2 -13.56 -4.35 6.74
N GLN A 3 -14.13 -4.56 7.92
CA GLN A 3 -15.38 -5.29 8.13
C GLN A 3 -16.47 -4.43 8.80
N THR A 4 -16.10 -3.48 9.64
CA THR A 4 -17.01 -2.60 10.37
C THR A 4 -16.90 -1.15 9.91
N LYS A 5 -17.83 -0.30 10.33
CA LYS A 5 -17.73 1.16 10.10
C LYS A 5 -16.58 1.77 10.90
N GLU A 6 -16.29 1.22 12.05
CA GLU A 6 -15.17 1.57 12.91
C GLU A 6 -13.83 1.26 12.22
N ASP A 7 -13.71 0.07 11.59
CA ASP A 7 -12.54 -0.25 10.78
C ASP A 7 -12.37 0.74 9.62
N LEU A 8 -13.45 1.03 8.90
CA LEU A 8 -13.42 1.97 7.79
C LEU A 8 -12.93 3.35 8.25
N LYS A 9 -13.47 3.84 9.36
CA LYS A 9 -13.06 5.12 9.96
C LYS A 9 -11.58 5.09 10.31
N TYR A 10 -11.12 4.06 11.01
CA TYR A 10 -9.73 3.88 11.41
C TYR A 10 -8.77 3.88 10.20
N TYR A 11 -9.09 3.11 9.14
CA TYR A 11 -8.26 3.08 7.93
C TYR A 11 -8.19 4.43 7.22
N LEU A 12 -9.31 5.15 7.14
CA LEU A 12 -9.35 6.48 6.54
C LEU A 12 -8.53 7.51 7.34
N GLU A 13 -8.57 7.42 8.67
CA GLU A 13 -7.78 8.29 9.56
C GLU A 13 -6.28 8.02 9.43
N GLU A 14 -5.86 6.76 9.44
CA GLU A 14 -4.45 6.39 9.29
C GLU A 14 -3.92 6.73 7.89
N ASP A 15 -4.71 6.50 6.84
CA ASP A 15 -4.34 6.92 5.48
C ASP A 15 -4.19 8.45 5.37
N ALA A 16 -5.05 9.21 6.06
CA ALA A 16 -4.95 10.67 6.12
C ALA A 16 -3.67 11.11 6.83
N LYS A 17 -3.35 10.54 7.99
CA LYS A 17 -2.11 10.80 8.73
C LYS A 17 -0.87 10.50 7.89
N ALA A 18 -0.83 9.33 7.22
CA ALA A 18 0.27 8.94 6.36
C ALA A 18 0.51 9.93 5.22
N ASN A 19 -0.56 10.52 4.69
CA ASN A 19 -0.51 11.53 3.63
C ASN A 19 -0.33 12.96 4.16
N LYS A 20 -0.16 13.17 5.48
CA LYS A 20 -0.07 14.48 6.15
C LYS A 20 -1.27 15.38 5.82
N GLU A 21 -2.44 14.77 5.71
CA GLU A 21 -3.69 15.48 5.43
C GLU A 21 -4.61 15.40 6.65
N PRO A 22 -5.33 16.48 6.99
CA PRO A 22 -6.30 16.42 8.06
C PRO A 22 -7.42 15.45 7.69
N TYR A 23 -7.96 14.70 8.65
CA TYR A 23 -9.04 13.73 8.40
C TYR A 23 -10.41 14.38 8.24
N SER A 24 -10.64 15.55 8.87
CA SER A 24 -11.95 16.21 8.94
C SER A 24 -11.91 17.65 8.45
N GLY A 25 -13.08 18.16 8.03
CA GLY A 25 -13.28 19.54 7.62
C GLY A 25 -13.60 19.72 6.14
N LEU A 26 -14.20 20.89 5.79
CA LEU A 26 -14.63 21.18 4.42
C LEU A 26 -13.45 21.27 3.45
N LYS A 27 -12.35 21.92 3.86
CA LYS A 27 -11.13 22.04 3.04
C LYS A 27 -10.57 20.68 2.64
N GLN A 28 -10.70 19.69 3.53
CA GLN A 28 -10.25 18.34 3.26
C GLN A 28 -11.15 17.61 2.27
N LYS A 29 -12.45 17.70 2.44
CA LYS A 29 -13.38 17.08 1.49
C LYS A 29 -13.08 17.57 0.07
N ILE A 30 -12.76 18.86 -0.09
CA ILE A 30 -12.37 19.46 -1.37
C ILE A 30 -11.04 18.88 -1.87
N LYS A 31 -9.99 18.82 -1.04
CA LYS A 31 -8.69 18.23 -1.42
C LYS A 31 -8.81 16.77 -1.86
N TRP A 32 -9.56 15.96 -1.13
CA TRP A 32 -9.81 14.56 -1.46
C TRP A 32 -10.55 14.40 -2.79
N TYR A 33 -11.37 15.37 -3.14
CA TYR A 33 -12.10 15.35 -4.41
C TYR A 33 -11.22 15.80 -5.58
N ILE A 34 -10.40 16.83 -5.39
CA ILE A 34 -9.54 17.42 -6.43
C ILE A 34 -8.29 16.56 -6.69
N ASN A 35 -7.68 15.97 -5.64
CA ASN A 35 -6.47 15.17 -5.78
C ASN A 35 -6.83 13.71 -6.17
N PRO A 36 -6.56 13.27 -7.42
CA PRO A 36 -6.96 11.94 -7.87
C PRO A 36 -6.32 10.81 -7.07
N ARG A 37 -5.13 11.02 -6.52
CA ARG A 37 -4.38 10.04 -5.72
C ARG A 37 -5.08 9.79 -4.38
N LEU A 38 -5.42 10.86 -3.66
CA LEU A 38 -6.18 10.77 -2.41
C LEU A 38 -7.59 10.22 -2.65
N ARG A 39 -8.23 10.63 -3.75
CA ARG A 39 -9.52 10.08 -4.17
C ARG A 39 -9.46 8.58 -4.43
N PHE A 40 -8.38 8.09 -5.06
CA PHE A 40 -8.15 6.66 -5.28
C PHE A 40 -8.05 5.90 -3.95
N THR A 41 -7.17 6.35 -3.03
CA THR A 41 -6.97 5.71 -1.72
C THR A 41 -8.28 5.65 -0.95
N ARG A 42 -8.99 6.77 -0.83
CA ARG A 42 -10.28 6.81 -0.15
C ARG A 42 -11.31 5.87 -0.79
N ASN A 43 -11.44 5.93 -2.13
CA ASN A 43 -12.40 5.07 -2.84
C ASN A 43 -12.07 3.59 -2.68
N LEU A 44 -10.77 3.22 -2.63
CA LEU A 44 -10.33 1.85 -2.35
C LEU A 44 -10.88 1.37 -1.00
N ARG A 45 -10.82 2.20 0.07
CA ARG A 45 -11.33 1.83 1.41
C ARG A 45 -12.85 1.64 1.43
N PHE A 46 -13.61 2.48 0.76
CA PHE A 46 -15.05 2.26 0.61
C PHE A 46 -15.37 1.01 -0.22
N TYR A 47 -14.60 0.77 -1.29
CA TYR A 47 -14.77 -0.44 -2.10
C TYR A 47 -14.47 -1.70 -1.27
N GLU A 48 -13.40 -1.70 -0.46
CA GLU A 48 -13.08 -2.78 0.50
C GLU A 48 -14.23 -3.00 1.48
N TYR A 49 -14.72 -1.92 2.11
CA TYR A 49 -15.81 -2.00 3.08
C TYR A 49 -17.06 -2.66 2.48
N TYR A 50 -17.60 -2.11 1.39
CA TYR A 50 -18.84 -2.64 0.82
C TYR A 50 -18.67 -4.05 0.20
N SER A 51 -17.47 -4.40 -0.27
CA SER A 51 -17.19 -5.73 -0.81
C SER A 51 -17.06 -6.80 0.28
N ASN A 52 -16.70 -6.40 1.50
CA ASN A 52 -16.56 -7.29 2.65
C ASN A 52 -17.86 -7.42 3.48
N GLN A 53 -18.90 -6.64 3.16
CA GLN A 53 -20.20 -6.70 3.84
C GLN A 53 -21.08 -7.89 3.36
N PRO A 54 -22.11 -8.29 4.15
CA PRO A 54 -23.12 -9.22 3.70
C PRO A 54 -23.73 -8.81 2.35
N ARG A 55 -24.07 -9.78 1.51
CA ARG A 55 -24.54 -9.56 0.13
C ARG A 55 -25.99 -9.07 0.06
N THR A 56 -26.31 -7.92 0.65
CA THR A 56 -27.57 -7.20 0.45
C THR A 56 -27.58 -6.50 -0.91
N LEU A 57 -28.77 -6.17 -1.44
CA LEU A 57 -28.90 -5.38 -2.68
C LEU A 57 -28.17 -4.04 -2.58
N TRP A 58 -28.30 -3.38 -1.42
CA TRP A 58 -27.60 -2.11 -1.16
C TRP A 58 -26.08 -2.25 -1.19
N ASN A 59 -25.52 -3.19 -0.46
CA ASN A 59 -24.07 -3.39 -0.41
C ASN A 59 -23.51 -3.81 -1.78
N ARG A 60 -24.25 -4.58 -2.56
CA ARG A 60 -23.88 -4.92 -3.94
C ARG A 60 -23.87 -3.68 -4.84
N ALA A 61 -24.90 -2.85 -4.77
CA ALA A 61 -24.99 -1.62 -5.55
C ALA A 61 -23.82 -0.67 -5.22
N MET A 62 -23.55 -0.46 -3.91
CA MET A 62 -22.44 0.38 -3.46
C MET A 62 -21.07 -0.19 -3.82
N SER A 63 -20.88 -1.51 -3.71
CA SER A 63 -19.65 -2.17 -4.15
C SER A 63 -19.40 -1.98 -5.64
N LEU A 64 -20.44 -2.15 -6.49
CA LEU A 64 -20.35 -1.93 -7.94
C LEU A 64 -20.04 -0.45 -8.28
N TRP A 65 -20.68 0.49 -7.57
CA TRP A 65 -20.40 1.91 -7.73
C TRP A 65 -18.94 2.25 -7.43
N HIS A 66 -18.43 1.79 -6.27
CA HIS A 66 -17.03 2.02 -5.89
C HIS A 66 -16.05 1.25 -6.78
N TYR A 67 -16.39 0.06 -7.27
CA TYR A 67 -15.63 -0.67 -8.27
C TYR A 67 -15.46 0.14 -9.56
N TYR A 68 -16.55 0.73 -10.08
CA TYR A 68 -16.48 1.55 -11.29
C TYR A 68 -15.57 2.76 -11.09
N ILE A 69 -15.70 3.48 -9.98
CA ILE A 69 -14.83 4.61 -9.65
C ILE A 69 -13.37 4.14 -9.52
N HIS A 70 -13.16 3.02 -8.83
CA HIS A 70 -11.84 2.42 -8.66
C HIS A 70 -11.18 2.11 -10.01
N LYS A 71 -11.90 1.48 -10.92
CA LYS A 71 -11.42 1.19 -12.28
C LYS A 71 -11.04 2.45 -13.05
N LYS A 72 -11.93 3.46 -13.06
CA LYS A 72 -11.69 4.74 -13.71
C LYS A 72 -10.43 5.43 -13.19
N LEU A 73 -10.26 5.47 -11.87
CA LEU A 73 -9.08 6.06 -11.24
C LEU A 73 -7.82 5.21 -11.46
N SER A 74 -7.93 3.89 -11.45
CA SER A 74 -6.84 2.96 -11.77
C SER A 74 -6.25 3.22 -13.16
N TYR A 75 -7.09 3.32 -14.16
CA TYR A 75 -6.64 3.64 -15.53
C TYR A 75 -6.01 5.03 -15.61
N LYS A 76 -6.65 6.03 -15.00
CA LYS A 76 -6.15 7.42 -15.02
C LYS A 76 -4.77 7.56 -14.34
N LEU A 77 -4.52 6.81 -13.27
CA LEU A 77 -3.33 6.94 -12.44
C LEU A 77 -2.22 5.92 -12.77
N GLY A 78 -2.56 4.87 -13.54
CA GLY A 78 -1.65 3.76 -13.82
C GLY A 78 -1.54 2.74 -12.67
N TYR A 79 -2.55 2.66 -11.79
CA TYR A 79 -2.52 1.77 -10.64
C TYR A 79 -3.28 0.47 -10.88
N THR A 80 -2.63 -0.65 -10.57
CA THR A 80 -3.27 -1.96 -10.46
C THR A 80 -3.13 -2.43 -9.01
N ILE A 81 -3.98 -1.90 -8.15
CA ILE A 81 -4.04 -2.23 -6.72
C ILE A 81 -5.41 -2.83 -6.43
N ARG A 82 -5.44 -4.05 -5.89
CA ARG A 82 -6.67 -4.76 -5.54
C ARG A 82 -7.09 -4.45 -4.12
N ILE A 83 -8.37 -4.66 -3.82
CA ILE A 83 -8.92 -4.57 -2.46
C ILE A 83 -8.25 -5.58 -1.52
N ASN A 84 -8.23 -5.26 -0.23
CA ASN A 84 -7.71 -6.10 0.85
C ASN A 84 -6.20 -6.45 0.72
N THR A 85 -5.44 -5.62 0.02
CA THR A 85 -3.98 -5.81 -0.14
C THR A 85 -3.17 -4.98 0.83
N PHE A 86 -3.62 -3.78 1.18
CA PHE A 86 -2.91 -2.85 2.08
C PHE A 86 -3.59 -2.70 3.43
N GLY A 87 -2.80 -2.74 4.50
CA GLY A 87 -3.19 -2.28 5.83
C GLY A 87 -3.48 -0.77 5.90
N PRO A 88 -3.84 -0.25 7.07
CA PRO A 88 -4.07 1.19 7.28
C PRO A 88 -2.77 1.99 7.17
N GLY A 89 -2.87 3.26 6.84
CA GLY A 89 -1.71 4.14 6.68
C GLY A 89 -1.03 4.04 5.32
N MET A 90 -1.78 3.71 4.27
CA MET A 90 -1.24 3.62 2.92
C MET A 90 -0.86 5.01 2.39
N PHE A 91 0.40 5.14 1.94
CA PHE A 91 0.90 6.31 1.25
C PHE A 91 1.38 5.97 -0.16
N ILE A 92 0.78 6.59 -1.17
CA ILE A 92 1.24 6.52 -2.55
C ILE A 92 1.92 7.84 -2.90
N GLY A 93 3.21 7.80 -3.28
CA GLY A 93 4.02 9.01 -3.50
C GLY A 93 3.57 9.86 -4.69
N HIS A 94 3.53 9.28 -5.86
CA HIS A 94 3.30 9.97 -7.14
C HIS A 94 2.42 9.17 -8.09
N TYR A 95 1.97 9.82 -9.16
CA TYR A 95 1.31 9.16 -10.30
C TYR A 95 2.30 8.25 -11.05
N GLY A 96 1.78 7.28 -11.78
CA GLY A 96 2.58 6.37 -12.61
C GLY A 96 2.29 4.92 -12.28
N THR A 97 2.91 4.02 -13.02
CA THR A 97 2.61 2.60 -12.94
C THR A 97 2.93 2.02 -11.56
N ILE A 98 1.91 1.50 -10.88
CA ILE A 98 2.04 0.72 -9.65
C ILE A 98 1.21 -0.56 -9.82
N ILE A 99 1.87 -1.71 -9.77
CA ILE A 99 1.23 -3.01 -9.94
C ILE A 99 1.42 -3.82 -8.66
N VAL A 100 0.31 -4.20 -8.04
CA VAL A 100 0.31 -5.01 -6.82
C VAL A 100 -0.58 -6.24 -7.04
N SER A 101 0.01 -7.41 -6.87
CA SER A 101 -0.70 -8.69 -6.95
C SER A 101 -1.89 -8.71 -5.98
N ALA A 102 -3.02 -9.28 -6.41
CA ALA A 102 -4.19 -9.44 -5.56
C ALA A 102 -3.95 -10.34 -4.32
N LYS A 103 -2.91 -11.17 -4.38
CA LYS A 103 -2.52 -12.08 -3.30
C LYS A 103 -1.50 -11.44 -2.33
N ALA A 104 -0.96 -10.25 -2.65
CA ALA A 104 -0.05 -9.55 -1.74
C ALA A 104 -0.76 -9.17 -0.43
N ARG A 105 -0.03 -9.23 0.65
CA ARG A 105 -0.47 -8.77 1.97
C ARG A 105 0.55 -7.78 2.48
N ILE A 106 0.12 -6.56 2.69
CA ILE A 106 0.97 -5.43 3.05
C ILE A 106 0.45 -4.85 4.36
N GLY A 107 1.32 -4.71 5.33
CA GLY A 107 1.01 -4.21 6.66
C GLY A 107 0.67 -2.73 6.73
N ARG A 108 0.78 -2.17 7.92
CA ARG A 108 0.45 -0.76 8.20
C ARG A 108 1.57 0.17 7.75
N ASN A 109 1.21 1.42 7.48
CA ASN A 109 2.14 2.52 7.19
C ASN A 109 3.09 2.21 6.02
N CYS A 110 2.60 1.49 5.02
CA CYS A 110 3.40 1.23 3.83
C CYS A 110 3.44 2.46 2.92
N ARG A 111 4.64 2.87 2.57
CA ARG A 111 4.90 3.94 1.59
C ARG A 111 5.36 3.30 0.28
N ILE A 112 4.64 3.57 -0.80
CA ILE A 112 4.94 3.04 -2.13
C ILE A 112 5.13 4.16 -3.14
N GLN A 113 6.16 4.03 -3.96
CA GLN A 113 6.51 5.00 -5.00
C GLN A 113 6.12 4.47 -6.40
N THR A 114 6.38 5.28 -7.42
CA THR A 114 6.07 4.96 -8.82
C THR A 114 6.89 3.78 -9.36
N CYS A 115 6.41 3.16 -10.43
CA CYS A 115 7.08 2.08 -11.15
C CYS A 115 7.35 0.83 -10.31
N VAL A 116 6.65 0.69 -9.18
CA VAL A 116 6.76 -0.49 -8.31
C VAL A 116 5.93 -1.64 -8.87
N ASN A 117 6.51 -2.84 -8.85
CA ASN A 117 5.81 -4.06 -9.20
C ASN A 117 5.96 -5.11 -8.08
N ILE A 118 4.85 -5.47 -7.45
CA ILE A 118 4.76 -6.57 -6.49
C ILE A 118 4.02 -7.71 -7.19
N GLY A 119 4.81 -8.59 -7.78
CA GLY A 119 4.32 -9.71 -8.58
C GLY A 119 4.23 -11.01 -7.79
N SER A 120 3.88 -12.05 -8.54
CA SER A 120 3.89 -13.43 -8.06
C SER A 120 4.29 -14.31 -9.22
N PHE A 121 5.12 -15.30 -8.99
CA PHE A 121 5.55 -16.24 -10.03
C PHE A 121 4.96 -17.64 -9.81
N ASP A 122 4.78 -18.04 -8.56
CA ASP A 122 4.37 -19.38 -8.12
C ASP A 122 2.91 -19.45 -7.64
N GLY A 123 2.10 -18.48 -8.06
CA GLY A 123 0.69 -18.38 -7.63
C GLY A 123 0.49 -17.86 -6.21
N LYS A 124 1.57 -17.56 -5.48
CA LYS A 124 1.60 -16.83 -4.20
C LYS A 124 2.14 -15.42 -4.44
N SER A 125 2.16 -14.57 -3.44
CA SER A 125 2.70 -13.21 -3.54
C SER A 125 3.39 -12.82 -2.25
N ALA A 126 4.10 -11.68 -2.29
CA ALA A 126 4.84 -11.19 -1.14
C ALA A 126 3.93 -10.89 0.05
N THR A 127 4.44 -11.18 1.25
CA THR A 127 3.95 -10.67 2.53
C THR A 127 4.91 -9.61 3.01
N ILE A 128 4.39 -8.40 3.27
CA ILE A 128 5.17 -7.22 3.63
C ILE A 128 4.67 -6.73 4.99
N GLY A 129 5.58 -6.55 5.92
CA GLY A 129 5.28 -6.10 7.28
C GLY A 129 4.89 -4.63 7.39
N ASP A 130 4.94 -4.10 8.61
CA ASP A 130 4.57 -2.74 8.95
C ASP A 130 5.73 -1.75 8.71
N ASN A 131 5.39 -0.48 8.45
CA ASN A 131 6.35 0.63 8.30
C ASN A 131 7.38 0.40 7.17
N VAL A 132 6.96 -0.22 6.07
CA VAL A 132 7.84 -0.51 4.93
C VAL A 132 7.81 0.64 3.93
N ASN A 133 9.00 1.10 3.52
CA ASN A 133 9.17 2.12 2.49
C ASN A 133 9.71 1.49 1.20
N ILE A 134 8.91 1.51 0.14
CA ILE A 134 9.24 0.92 -1.15
C ILE A 134 9.60 2.03 -2.12
N GLY A 135 10.88 2.13 -2.45
CA GLY A 135 11.42 3.13 -3.37
C GLY A 135 10.89 3.00 -4.81
N PRO A 136 11.07 4.03 -5.64
CA PRO A 136 10.62 4.00 -7.03
C PRO A 136 11.32 2.90 -7.82
N GLY A 137 10.59 2.28 -8.76
CA GLY A 137 11.14 1.26 -9.64
C GLY A 137 11.36 -0.12 -9.01
N VAL A 138 11.09 -0.30 -7.72
CA VAL A 138 11.31 -1.59 -7.02
C VAL A 138 10.48 -2.71 -7.66
N LYS A 139 11.10 -3.87 -7.83
CA LYS A 139 10.48 -5.11 -8.26
C LYS A 139 10.56 -6.14 -7.14
N ILE A 140 9.40 -6.56 -6.62
CA ILE A 140 9.31 -7.66 -5.65
C ILE A 140 8.79 -8.86 -6.41
N VAL A 141 9.65 -9.84 -6.58
CA VAL A 141 9.37 -11.07 -7.32
C VAL A 141 9.36 -12.25 -6.37
N LYS A 142 8.60 -13.29 -6.69
CA LYS A 142 8.38 -14.45 -5.83
C LYS A 142 7.52 -14.16 -4.59
N SER A 143 7.32 -15.19 -3.80
CA SER A 143 6.53 -15.17 -2.55
C SER A 143 7.43 -14.87 -1.36
N VAL A 144 8.09 -13.71 -1.40
CA VAL A 144 9.01 -13.32 -0.34
C VAL A 144 8.29 -12.74 0.86
N THR A 145 8.89 -12.91 2.03
CA THR A 145 8.50 -12.22 3.26
C THR A 145 9.44 -11.05 3.51
N ILE A 146 8.87 -9.86 3.66
CA ILE A 146 9.59 -8.64 4.01
C ILE A 146 9.12 -8.22 5.39
N GLY A 147 10.05 -8.10 6.31
CA GLY A 147 9.78 -7.75 7.71
C GLY A 147 9.32 -6.32 7.91
N ASN A 148 9.28 -5.92 9.18
CA ASN A 148 8.86 -4.58 9.59
C ASN A 148 10.02 -3.58 9.51
N ASN A 149 9.71 -2.28 9.41
CA ASN A 149 10.68 -1.18 9.39
C ASN A 149 11.75 -1.35 8.29
N VAL A 150 11.37 -1.88 7.12
CA VAL A 150 12.27 -2.11 6.00
C VAL A 150 12.22 -0.94 5.03
N GLN A 151 13.40 -0.50 4.57
CA GLN A 151 13.52 0.46 3.49
C GLN A 151 14.13 -0.21 2.25
N ILE A 152 13.43 -0.14 1.13
CA ILE A 152 13.87 -0.73 -0.14
C ILE A 152 14.27 0.40 -1.07
N GLY A 153 15.56 0.45 -1.42
CA GLY A 153 16.13 1.46 -2.29
C GLY A 153 15.56 1.44 -3.71
N ALA A 154 15.66 2.56 -4.40
CA ALA A 154 15.16 2.69 -5.77
C ALA A 154 15.74 1.61 -6.70
N ASN A 155 14.90 1.12 -7.63
CA ASN A 155 15.23 0.09 -8.63
C ASN A 155 15.77 -1.23 -8.08
N ALA A 156 15.58 -1.51 -6.79
CA ALA A 156 15.98 -2.79 -6.22
C ALA A 156 15.08 -3.94 -6.72
N VAL A 157 15.68 -5.13 -6.88
CA VAL A 157 14.96 -6.36 -7.20
C VAL A 157 15.01 -7.30 -6.01
N VAL A 158 13.88 -7.41 -5.31
CA VAL A 158 13.73 -8.27 -4.14
C VAL A 158 13.26 -9.65 -4.58
N ASN A 159 14.11 -10.66 -4.38
CA ASN A 159 13.86 -12.06 -4.75
C ASN A 159 14.13 -13.05 -3.60
N ARG A 160 14.39 -12.54 -2.40
CA ARG A 160 14.63 -13.29 -1.16
C ARG A 160 13.95 -12.57 0.01
N ASP A 161 13.73 -13.29 1.10
CA ASP A 161 13.20 -12.74 2.33
C ASP A 161 14.12 -11.66 2.91
N ILE A 162 13.51 -10.64 3.50
CA ILE A 162 14.21 -9.52 4.14
C ILE A 162 13.74 -9.47 5.60
N PRO A 163 14.68 -9.58 6.57
CA PRO A 163 14.34 -9.46 7.97
C PRO A 163 13.92 -8.04 8.36
N ASP A 164 13.40 -7.90 9.58
CA ASP A 164 13.04 -6.60 10.16
C ASP A 164 14.24 -5.65 10.23
N ASN A 165 13.95 -4.36 10.29
CA ASN A 165 14.92 -3.31 10.59
C ASN A 165 16.12 -3.27 9.61
N CYS A 166 15.85 -3.40 8.32
CA CYS A 166 16.88 -3.42 7.28
C CYS A 166 16.67 -2.34 6.23
N ILE A 167 17.77 -1.84 5.69
CA ILE A 167 17.80 -1.09 4.43
C ILE A 167 18.43 -2.00 3.38
N VAL A 168 17.72 -2.20 2.26
CA VAL A 168 18.16 -3.05 1.15
C VAL A 168 18.22 -2.28 -0.16
N ALA A 169 19.14 -2.61 -1.02
CA ALA A 169 19.24 -2.04 -2.37
C ALA A 169 19.96 -2.99 -3.33
N GLY A 170 19.85 -2.70 -4.63
CA GLY A 170 20.57 -3.40 -5.71
C GLY A 170 19.76 -4.48 -6.42
N VAL A 171 20.40 -5.12 -7.41
CA VAL A 171 19.86 -6.17 -8.27
C VAL A 171 20.83 -7.36 -8.28
N PRO A 172 20.55 -8.45 -7.53
CA PRO A 172 19.45 -8.60 -6.55
C PRO A 172 19.65 -7.72 -5.31
N ALA A 173 18.57 -7.42 -4.61
CA ALA A 173 18.61 -6.63 -3.38
C ALA A 173 19.43 -7.31 -2.30
N LYS A 174 20.33 -6.56 -1.67
CA LYS A 174 21.17 -6.98 -0.54
C LYS A 174 20.97 -6.01 0.63
N ILE A 175 21.13 -6.50 1.84
CA ILE A 175 21.11 -5.65 3.04
C ILE A 175 22.35 -4.77 3.00
N ILE A 176 22.16 -3.44 3.10
CA ILE A 176 23.23 -2.45 3.12
C ILE A 176 23.34 -1.74 4.47
N LYS A 177 22.25 -1.76 5.26
CA LYS A 177 22.24 -1.26 6.64
C LYS A 177 21.30 -2.08 7.50
N ARG A 178 21.59 -2.13 8.80
CA ARG A 178 20.70 -2.63 9.85
C ARG A 178 20.49 -1.55 10.90
N LEU A 179 19.29 -1.53 11.49
CA LEU A 179 19.02 -0.68 12.65
C LEU A 179 19.64 -1.32 13.88
N ASN A 180 20.54 -0.61 14.53
CA ASN A 180 21.07 -1.05 15.81
C ASN A 180 19.99 -0.79 16.89
N PRO A 181 19.53 -1.83 17.63
CA PRO A 181 18.47 -1.68 18.62
C PRO A 181 18.89 -0.88 19.86
N GLU A 182 20.18 -0.81 20.17
CA GLU A 182 20.70 -0.09 21.34
C GLU A 182 20.84 1.41 21.07
N THR A 183 21.36 1.77 19.87
CA THR A 183 21.62 3.16 19.50
C THR A 183 20.49 3.79 18.70
N ASN A 184 19.55 2.98 18.20
CA ASN A 184 18.49 3.38 17.26
C ASN A 184 19.04 4.09 16.01
N GLN A 185 20.25 3.71 15.57
CA GLN A 185 20.92 4.25 14.38
C GLN A 185 21.10 3.19 13.29
N TRP A 186 21.11 3.63 12.05
CA TRP A 186 21.33 2.78 10.90
C TRP A 186 22.83 2.55 10.65
N GLU A 187 23.30 1.33 10.87
CA GLU A 187 24.69 0.93 10.67
C GLU A 187 24.86 0.16 9.36
N ARG A 188 26.01 0.34 8.72
CA ARG A 188 26.37 -0.43 7.51
C ARG A 188 26.68 -1.88 7.89
N VAL A 189 26.31 -2.81 6.99
CA VAL A 189 26.61 -4.25 7.08
C VAL A 189 27.74 -4.58 6.12
#